data_7e81dc6d02084274e2604a94ac0998cd
#
_entry.id   7e81dc6d02084274e2604a94ac0998cd
#
_cell.length_a   1.000
_cell.length_b   1.000
_cell.length_c   1.000
_cell.angle_alpha   90.00
_cell.angle_beta   90.00
_cell.angle_gamma   90.00
#
_symmetry.space_group_name_H-M   'P 1'
#
loop_
_entity.id
_entity.type
_entity.pdbx_description
1 polymer ?
#
loop_
_entity_poly.entity_id
_entity_poly.type
_entity_poly.pdbx_seq_one_letter_code
_entity_poly.pdbx_strand_id
1 'polypeptide(L)'
;VIWAASKGYLGFFSMMVVIVTEMVITGSIYVIIYKFLIKPCNETRKLFKHFIQSGSFQELIDQDYQIFPEQNEVMQKLDSILDKKNIIELSTKHAELLALQNQINPHFLYNTLEAIRGDALCEGIDSIADTTEALSTFFRYTITDTGNLVSVEDELENVENYFKIQQYRFGDKLDMRVNFPDDYARILECKLPKLTLQPVVENAIFHGLEAKAEGGVITISLEMTEKKLLINIHDDGIGIDEEELIKINQRLEITSGPLTEEKRKRGGIALPNVSRRIKLLFGDEYGIHIYSIPNLGTEVRISVPIITNREQRNQ
;
A
#
# COMPACT_ATOMS: atom_id res chain seq x y z
N VAL A 1 -65.53 72.31 -10.43
CA VAL A 1 -64.06 72.22 -10.64
C VAL A 1 -63.44 71.32 -9.58
N ILE A 2 -63.72 71.46 -8.28
CA ILE A 2 -63.13 70.62 -7.18
C ILE A 2 -63.52 69.13 -7.31
N TRP A 3 -64.79 68.83 -7.70
CA TRP A 3 -65.27 67.46 -7.87
C TRP A 3 -64.67 66.76 -9.07
N ALA A 4 -64.34 67.41 -10.17
CA ALA A 4 -63.68 66.89 -11.31
C ALA A 4 -62.16 66.61 -11.04
N ALA A 5 -61.52 67.47 -10.26
CA ALA A 5 -60.14 67.29 -9.83
C ALA A 5 -60.00 66.08 -8.90
N SER A 6 -60.93 65.82 -7.97
CA SER A 6 -60.91 64.68 -7.06
C SER A 6 -61.03 63.34 -7.82
N LYS A 7 -61.83 63.26 -8.89
CA LYS A 7 -61.96 62.07 -9.75
C LYS A 7 -60.69 61.79 -10.52
N GLY A 8 -59.97 62.82 -11.00
CA GLY A 8 -58.69 62.67 -11.68
C GLY A 8 -57.56 62.08 -10.77
N TYR A 9 -57.51 62.62 -9.53
CA TYR A 9 -56.57 62.12 -8.51
C TYR A 9 -56.87 60.68 -8.08
N LEU A 10 -58.16 60.29 -7.93
CA LEU A 10 -58.56 58.94 -7.59
C LEU A 10 -58.21 57.99 -8.74
N GLY A 11 -58.34 58.33 -10.01
CA GLY A 11 -57.96 57.55 -11.15
C GLY A 11 -56.43 57.34 -11.26
N PHE A 12 -55.70 58.42 -10.98
CA PHE A 12 -54.24 58.37 -10.98
C PHE A 12 -53.71 57.47 -9.83
N PHE A 13 -54.25 57.60 -8.62
CA PHE A 13 -53.85 56.76 -7.48
C PHE A 13 -54.17 55.26 -7.68
N SER A 14 -55.34 54.92 -8.21
CA SER A 14 -55.71 53.56 -8.54
C SER A 14 -54.82 52.97 -9.62
N MET A 15 -54.42 53.72 -10.62
CA MET A 15 -53.49 53.30 -11.67
C MET A 15 -52.07 53.05 -11.09
N MET A 16 -51.57 53.87 -10.20
CA MET A 16 -50.33 53.72 -9.49
C MET A 16 -50.32 52.42 -8.65
N VAL A 17 -51.42 52.15 -7.92
CA VAL A 17 -51.55 50.91 -7.11
C VAL A 17 -51.52 49.70 -7.99
N VAL A 18 -52.20 49.72 -9.14
CA VAL A 18 -52.11 48.54 -10.11
C VAL A 18 -50.69 48.32 -10.63
N ILE A 19 -50.00 49.41 -11.01
CA ILE A 19 -48.62 49.30 -11.48
C ILE A 19 -47.72 48.76 -10.40
N VAL A 20 -47.81 49.18 -9.15
CA VAL A 20 -47.01 48.70 -8.02
C VAL A 20 -47.32 47.21 -7.72
N THR A 21 -48.61 46.81 -7.77
CA THR A 21 -49.00 45.43 -7.54
C THR A 21 -48.48 44.51 -8.67
N GLU A 22 -48.54 44.95 -9.93
CA GLU A 22 -47.92 44.17 -11.05
C GLU A 22 -46.40 44.05 -10.90
N MET A 23 -45.72 45.13 -10.50
CA MET A 23 -44.25 45.04 -10.25
C MET A 23 -43.92 44.09 -9.11
N VAL A 24 -44.70 44.06 -8.03
CA VAL A 24 -44.49 43.13 -6.91
C VAL A 24 -44.75 41.68 -7.33
N ILE A 25 -45.82 41.47 -8.10
CA ILE A 25 -46.16 40.12 -8.59
C ILE A 25 -45.08 39.61 -9.56
N THR A 26 -44.67 40.40 -10.52
CA THR A 26 -43.62 40.03 -11.49
C THR A 26 -42.26 39.82 -10.81
N GLY A 27 -41.92 40.68 -9.84
CA GLY A 27 -40.71 40.51 -9.01
C GLY A 27 -40.75 39.22 -8.19
N SER A 28 -41.90 38.90 -7.59
CA SER A 28 -42.07 37.65 -6.83
C SER A 28 -41.96 36.41 -7.71
N ILE A 29 -42.58 36.44 -8.89
CA ILE A 29 -42.48 35.36 -9.88
C ILE A 29 -41.02 35.19 -10.33
N TYR A 30 -40.30 36.28 -10.58
CA TYR A 30 -38.89 36.21 -10.95
C TYR A 30 -38.03 35.58 -9.85
N VAL A 31 -38.24 35.98 -8.59
CA VAL A 31 -37.51 35.37 -7.45
C VAL A 31 -37.80 33.88 -7.31
N ILE A 32 -39.04 33.47 -7.52
CA ILE A 32 -39.44 32.06 -7.48
C ILE A 32 -38.72 31.29 -8.60
N ILE A 33 -38.82 31.76 -9.84
CA ILE A 33 -38.16 31.15 -10.99
C ILE A 33 -36.62 31.07 -10.79
N TYR A 34 -36.04 32.18 -10.32
CA TYR A 34 -34.59 32.19 -10.05
C TYR A 34 -34.18 31.15 -8.98
N LYS A 35 -34.90 31.11 -7.86
CA LYS A 35 -34.57 30.23 -6.73
C LYS A 35 -34.81 28.76 -7.04
N PHE A 36 -35.89 28.44 -7.74
CA PHE A 36 -36.31 27.05 -7.95
C PHE A 36 -35.89 26.45 -9.30
N LEU A 37 -35.60 27.25 -10.32
CA LEU A 37 -35.16 26.76 -11.63
C LEU A 37 -33.72 27.17 -11.98
N ILE A 38 -33.45 28.49 -11.99
CA ILE A 38 -32.20 28.99 -12.57
C ILE A 38 -31.00 28.65 -11.68
N LYS A 39 -31.12 28.86 -10.36
CA LYS A 39 -30.02 28.59 -9.41
C LYS A 39 -29.65 27.11 -9.41
N PRO A 40 -30.56 26.13 -9.20
CA PRO A 40 -30.24 24.71 -9.23
C PRO A 40 -29.64 24.26 -10.56
N CYS A 41 -30.18 24.72 -11.70
CA CYS A 41 -29.68 24.41 -13.02
C CYS A 41 -28.22 24.85 -13.24
N ASN A 42 -27.89 26.08 -12.76
CA ASN A 42 -26.53 26.60 -12.85
C ASN A 42 -25.52 25.83 -11.93
N GLU A 43 -25.94 25.47 -10.72
CA GLU A 43 -25.12 24.67 -9.80
C GLU A 43 -24.83 23.30 -10.40
N THR A 44 -25.85 22.61 -10.90
CA THR A 44 -25.68 21.31 -11.58
C THR A 44 -24.78 21.42 -12.79
N ARG A 45 -24.91 22.48 -13.59
CA ARG A 45 -24.03 22.70 -14.75
C ARG A 45 -22.56 22.89 -14.34
N LYS A 46 -22.28 23.56 -13.22
CA LYS A 46 -20.92 23.70 -12.69
C LYS A 46 -20.35 22.35 -12.26
N LEU A 47 -21.14 21.54 -11.55
CA LEU A 47 -20.75 20.21 -11.10
C LEU A 47 -20.45 19.27 -12.28
N PHE A 48 -21.28 19.26 -13.33
CA PHE A 48 -21.00 18.49 -14.54
C PHE A 48 -19.72 18.97 -15.25
N LYS A 49 -19.45 20.28 -15.28
CA LYS A 49 -18.18 20.78 -15.80
C LYS A 49 -16.99 20.33 -14.98
N HIS A 50 -17.10 20.35 -13.66
CA HIS A 50 -16.05 19.89 -12.77
C HIS A 50 -15.82 18.39 -12.92
N PHE A 51 -16.88 17.58 -13.04
CA PHE A 51 -16.80 16.16 -13.33
C PHE A 51 -16.06 15.86 -14.64
N ILE A 52 -16.36 16.59 -15.72
CA ILE A 52 -15.68 16.41 -17.02
C ILE A 52 -14.17 16.72 -16.89
N GLN A 53 -13.78 17.64 -16.01
CA GLN A 53 -12.38 18.03 -15.83
C GLN A 53 -11.63 17.16 -14.83
N SER A 54 -12.27 16.76 -13.72
CA SER A 54 -11.64 16.03 -12.61
C SER A 54 -11.84 14.50 -12.66
N GLY A 55 -12.88 14.03 -13.36
CA GLY A 55 -13.30 12.62 -13.37
C GLY A 55 -13.88 12.11 -12.04
N SER A 56 -14.10 12.99 -11.05
CA SER A 56 -14.63 12.61 -9.73
C SER A 56 -16.15 12.70 -9.70
N PHE A 57 -16.81 11.58 -9.39
CA PHE A 57 -18.28 11.47 -9.29
C PHE A 57 -18.83 11.83 -7.90
N GLN A 58 -17.99 11.87 -6.88
CA GLN A 58 -18.40 12.01 -5.48
C GLN A 58 -19.21 13.29 -5.24
N GLU A 59 -18.79 14.40 -5.84
CA GLU A 59 -19.47 15.71 -5.71
C GLU A 59 -20.82 15.76 -6.43
N LEU A 60 -21.07 14.87 -7.40
CA LEU A 60 -22.35 14.76 -8.09
C LEU A 60 -23.41 13.99 -7.28
N ILE A 61 -22.95 13.05 -6.42
CA ILE A 61 -23.80 12.21 -5.59
C ILE A 61 -24.28 12.98 -4.35
N ASP A 62 -23.43 13.81 -3.77
CA ASP A 62 -23.70 14.58 -2.53
C ASP A 62 -24.58 15.82 -2.76
N GLN A 63 -25.30 15.91 -3.87
CA GLN A 63 -26.06 17.11 -4.23
C GLN A 63 -27.41 17.19 -3.54
N ASP A 64 -27.66 18.29 -2.82
CA ASP A 64 -28.93 18.58 -2.10
C ASP A 64 -30.12 19.00 -3.01
N TYR A 65 -29.88 19.25 -4.31
CA TYR A 65 -30.89 19.77 -5.23
C TYR A 65 -31.32 18.71 -6.26
N GLN A 66 -32.58 18.34 -6.23
CA GLN A 66 -33.20 17.49 -7.24
C GLN A 66 -33.82 18.33 -8.35
N ILE A 67 -33.39 18.13 -9.61
CA ILE A 67 -33.96 18.80 -10.79
C ILE A 67 -35.13 18.00 -11.33
N PHE A 68 -35.09 16.67 -11.20
CA PHE A 68 -36.16 15.74 -11.59
C PHE A 68 -36.26 14.58 -10.59
N PRO A 69 -37.45 14.00 -10.41
CA PRO A 69 -37.71 12.99 -9.37
C PRO A 69 -36.82 11.75 -9.47
N GLU A 70 -36.42 11.36 -10.68
CA GLU A 70 -35.65 10.14 -10.95
C GLU A 70 -34.11 10.34 -10.82
N GLN A 71 -33.66 11.56 -10.51
CA GLN A 71 -32.22 11.88 -10.42
C GLN A 71 -31.46 10.96 -9.47
N ASN A 72 -32.02 10.69 -8.30
CA ASN A 72 -31.38 9.84 -7.30
C ASN A 72 -31.28 8.37 -7.76
N GLU A 73 -32.30 7.87 -8.47
CA GLU A 73 -32.29 6.50 -9.01
C GLU A 73 -31.21 6.35 -10.12
N VAL A 74 -31.11 7.35 -10.98
CA VAL A 74 -30.06 7.38 -12.01
C VAL A 74 -28.66 7.45 -11.39
N MET A 75 -28.45 8.25 -10.36
CA MET A 75 -27.16 8.38 -9.66
C MET A 75 -26.79 7.06 -8.96
N GLN A 76 -27.70 6.44 -8.23
CA GLN A 76 -27.46 5.14 -7.60
C GLN A 76 -27.14 4.04 -8.64
N LYS A 77 -27.80 4.07 -9.79
CA LYS A 77 -27.52 3.12 -10.89
C LYS A 77 -26.13 3.35 -11.48
N LEU A 78 -25.73 4.60 -11.67
CA LEU A 78 -24.39 4.95 -12.14
C LEU A 78 -23.30 4.52 -11.15
N ASP A 79 -23.50 4.77 -9.86
CA ASP A 79 -22.58 4.38 -8.79
C ASP A 79 -22.40 2.85 -8.79
N SER A 80 -23.50 2.10 -8.84
CA SER A 80 -23.47 0.63 -8.91
C SER A 80 -22.76 0.08 -10.16
N ILE A 81 -22.81 0.80 -11.29
CA ILE A 81 -22.13 0.41 -12.53
C ILE A 81 -20.63 0.69 -12.43
N LEU A 82 -20.25 1.82 -11.82
CA LEU A 82 -18.84 2.18 -11.60
C LEU A 82 -18.17 1.23 -10.62
N ASP A 83 -18.84 0.87 -9.52
CA ASP A 83 -18.35 -0.12 -8.56
C ASP A 83 -18.12 -1.48 -9.23
N LYS A 84 -19.10 -1.95 -10.03
CA LYS A 84 -18.94 -3.18 -10.81
C LYS A 84 -17.76 -3.12 -11.78
N LYS A 85 -17.58 -2.00 -12.48
CA LYS A 85 -16.46 -1.82 -13.40
C LYS A 85 -15.12 -1.87 -12.67
N ASN A 86 -15.01 -1.19 -11.54
CA ASN A 86 -13.80 -1.21 -10.70
C ASN A 86 -13.48 -2.61 -10.18
N ILE A 87 -14.50 -3.36 -9.72
CA ILE A 87 -14.34 -4.75 -9.26
C ILE A 87 -13.88 -5.65 -10.41
N ILE A 88 -14.46 -5.51 -11.60
CA ILE A 88 -14.07 -6.29 -12.79
C ILE A 88 -12.64 -5.96 -13.20
N GLU A 89 -12.25 -4.69 -13.23
CA GLU A 89 -10.90 -4.27 -13.59
C GLU A 89 -9.86 -4.79 -12.59
N LEU A 90 -10.14 -4.70 -11.28
CA LEU A 90 -9.30 -5.28 -10.22
C LEU A 90 -9.19 -6.80 -10.36
N SER A 91 -10.31 -7.48 -10.62
CA SER A 91 -10.33 -8.93 -10.85
C SER A 91 -9.52 -9.34 -12.08
N THR A 92 -9.64 -8.58 -13.18
CA THR A 92 -8.86 -8.82 -14.39
C THR A 92 -7.36 -8.62 -14.16
N LYS A 93 -6.96 -7.53 -13.51
CA LYS A 93 -5.55 -7.29 -13.14
C LYS A 93 -5.01 -8.37 -12.20
N HIS A 94 -5.83 -8.82 -11.26
CA HIS A 94 -5.44 -9.92 -10.38
C HIS A 94 -5.26 -11.23 -11.14
N ALA A 95 -6.17 -11.53 -12.08
CA ALA A 95 -6.05 -12.73 -12.94
C ALA A 95 -4.84 -12.65 -13.88
N GLU A 96 -4.52 -11.47 -14.42
CA GLU A 96 -3.31 -11.26 -15.23
C GLU A 96 -2.03 -11.46 -14.38
N LEU A 97 -2.00 -10.96 -13.15
CA LEU A 97 -0.87 -11.19 -12.22
C LEU A 97 -0.69 -12.67 -11.89
N LEU A 98 -1.79 -13.37 -11.60
CA LEU A 98 -1.77 -14.83 -11.36
C LEU A 98 -1.29 -15.59 -12.61
N ALA A 99 -1.74 -15.19 -13.81
CA ALA A 99 -1.28 -15.81 -15.06
C ALA A 99 0.21 -15.57 -15.30
N LEU A 100 0.72 -14.38 -14.99
CA LEU A 100 2.15 -14.06 -15.07
C LEU A 100 2.98 -14.84 -14.04
N GLN A 101 2.49 -14.99 -12.82
CA GLN A 101 3.13 -15.82 -11.77
C GLN A 101 3.18 -17.30 -12.17
N ASN A 102 2.13 -17.81 -12.83
CA ASN A 102 2.05 -19.20 -13.30
C ASN A 102 2.87 -19.49 -14.56
N GLN A 103 3.50 -18.49 -15.22
CA GLN A 103 4.39 -18.73 -16.37
C GLN A 103 5.66 -19.48 -15.98
N ILE A 104 6.10 -19.40 -14.73
CA ILE A 104 7.12 -20.29 -14.19
C ILE A 104 6.38 -21.49 -13.62
N ASN A 105 6.52 -22.66 -14.25
CA ASN A 105 5.96 -23.90 -13.69
C ASN A 105 6.74 -24.30 -12.41
N PRO A 106 6.16 -24.11 -11.20
CA PRO A 106 6.90 -24.36 -9.96
C PRO A 106 7.33 -25.82 -9.84
N HIS A 107 6.48 -26.72 -10.32
CA HIS A 107 6.76 -28.15 -10.29
C HIS A 107 7.94 -28.56 -11.20
N PHE A 108 8.06 -27.94 -12.37
CA PHE A 108 9.22 -28.15 -13.23
C PHE A 108 10.53 -27.68 -12.56
N LEU A 109 10.47 -26.49 -11.93
CA LEU A 109 11.63 -25.93 -11.22
C LEU A 109 12.09 -26.85 -10.08
N TYR A 110 11.16 -27.31 -9.24
CA TYR A 110 11.48 -28.19 -8.12
C TYR A 110 12.05 -29.52 -8.61
N ASN A 111 11.42 -30.15 -9.60
CA ASN A 111 11.90 -31.43 -10.13
C ASN A 111 13.31 -31.33 -10.77
N THR A 112 13.59 -30.18 -11.42
CA THR A 112 14.90 -29.94 -12.00
C THR A 112 15.97 -29.79 -10.90
N LEU A 113 15.66 -29.03 -9.84
CA LEU A 113 16.56 -28.84 -8.71
C LEU A 113 16.79 -30.15 -7.96
N GLU A 114 15.75 -30.96 -7.73
CA GLU A 114 15.88 -32.28 -7.10
C GLU A 114 16.72 -33.25 -7.95
N ALA A 115 16.61 -33.19 -9.28
CA ALA A 115 17.47 -33.98 -10.15
C ALA A 115 18.95 -33.58 -10.02
N ILE A 116 19.24 -32.25 -10.05
CA ILE A 116 20.62 -31.75 -9.86
C ILE A 116 21.15 -32.13 -8.48
N ARG A 117 20.32 -32.05 -7.42
CA ARG A 117 20.69 -32.50 -6.07
C ARG A 117 21.04 -33.99 -6.06
N GLY A 118 20.20 -34.82 -6.70
CA GLY A 118 20.44 -36.25 -6.81
C GLY A 118 21.79 -36.58 -7.51
N ASP A 119 22.07 -35.93 -8.62
CA ASP A 119 23.32 -36.09 -9.35
C ASP A 119 24.52 -35.65 -8.50
N ALA A 120 24.44 -34.51 -7.81
CA ALA A 120 25.50 -34.04 -6.92
C ALA A 120 25.80 -35.01 -5.77
N LEU A 121 24.77 -35.60 -5.15
CA LEU A 121 24.92 -36.62 -4.11
C LEU A 121 25.57 -37.89 -4.65
N CYS A 122 25.21 -38.33 -5.87
CA CYS A 122 25.84 -39.48 -6.51
C CYS A 122 27.33 -39.28 -6.81
N GLU A 123 27.72 -38.06 -7.15
CA GLU A 123 29.11 -37.66 -7.41
C GLU A 123 29.88 -37.26 -6.12
N GLY A 124 29.23 -37.28 -4.96
CA GLY A 124 29.83 -36.92 -3.66
C GLY A 124 30.14 -35.41 -3.50
N ILE A 125 29.41 -34.55 -4.19
CA ILE A 125 29.60 -33.07 -4.14
C ILE A 125 28.55 -32.44 -3.22
N ASP A 126 28.76 -32.60 -1.92
CA ASP A 126 27.83 -32.19 -0.89
C ASP A 126 27.48 -30.68 -0.97
N SER A 127 28.46 -29.83 -1.29
CA SER A 127 28.23 -28.36 -1.39
C SER A 127 27.20 -27.97 -2.47
N ILE A 128 27.17 -28.70 -3.60
CA ILE A 128 26.17 -28.49 -4.66
C ILE A 128 24.82 -29.06 -4.21
N ALA A 129 24.81 -30.21 -3.56
CA ALA A 129 23.60 -30.84 -3.07
C ALA A 129 22.89 -29.92 -2.03
N ASP A 130 23.63 -29.40 -1.04
CA ASP A 130 23.12 -28.52 0.01
C ASP A 130 22.62 -27.18 -0.57
N THR A 131 23.36 -26.59 -1.52
CA THR A 131 22.94 -25.32 -2.17
C THR A 131 21.68 -25.52 -3.00
N THR A 132 21.57 -26.64 -3.71
CA THR A 132 20.40 -26.95 -4.54
C THR A 132 19.16 -27.22 -3.67
N GLU A 133 19.32 -27.87 -2.52
CA GLU A 133 18.26 -28.05 -1.52
C GLU A 133 17.78 -26.70 -0.96
N ALA A 134 18.72 -25.84 -0.55
CA ALA A 134 18.41 -24.50 -0.08
C ALA A 134 17.66 -23.68 -1.14
N LEU A 135 18.09 -23.77 -2.41
CA LEU A 135 17.45 -23.09 -3.54
C LEU A 135 16.03 -23.63 -3.81
N SER A 136 15.83 -24.94 -3.74
CA SER A 136 14.52 -25.57 -3.91
C SER A 136 13.55 -25.12 -2.80
N THR A 137 14.01 -25.12 -1.54
CA THR A 137 13.21 -24.67 -0.39
C THR A 137 12.87 -23.18 -0.46
N PHE A 138 13.84 -22.35 -0.82
CA PHE A 138 13.66 -20.92 -1.05
C PHE A 138 12.61 -20.62 -2.10
N PHE A 139 12.67 -21.25 -3.27
CA PHE A 139 11.66 -21.08 -4.32
C PHE A 139 10.29 -21.59 -3.89
N ARG A 140 10.23 -22.73 -3.19
CA ARG A 140 8.98 -23.25 -2.65
C ARG A 140 8.31 -22.24 -1.72
N TYR A 141 9.06 -21.67 -0.79
CA TYR A 141 8.56 -20.64 0.09
C TYR A 141 8.07 -19.41 -0.69
N THR A 142 8.86 -18.91 -1.63
CA THR A 142 8.56 -17.68 -2.37
C THR A 142 7.32 -17.81 -3.26
N ILE A 143 7.15 -18.95 -3.95
CA ILE A 143 6.10 -19.15 -4.97
C ILE A 143 4.81 -19.67 -4.35
N THR A 144 4.84 -20.44 -3.26
CA THR A 144 3.64 -21.01 -2.65
C THR A 144 2.79 -19.91 -1.99
N ASP A 145 1.50 -19.91 -2.29
CA ASP A 145 0.54 -19.02 -1.60
C ASP A 145 0.18 -19.62 -0.24
N THR A 146 0.89 -19.22 0.79
CA THR A 146 0.68 -19.66 2.20
C THR A 146 -0.16 -18.66 3.00
N GLY A 147 -0.81 -17.69 2.31
CA GLY A 147 -1.53 -16.60 2.95
C GLY A 147 -0.66 -15.37 3.23
N ASN A 148 -1.29 -14.32 3.75
CA ASN A 148 -0.62 -13.02 3.94
C ASN A 148 0.32 -12.98 5.16
N LEU A 149 0.10 -13.85 6.16
CA LEU A 149 0.86 -13.90 7.41
C LEU A 149 1.47 -15.29 7.62
N VAL A 150 2.75 -15.31 7.92
CA VAL A 150 3.56 -16.51 8.20
C VAL A 150 4.21 -16.39 9.58
N SER A 151 4.77 -17.46 10.12
CA SER A 151 5.49 -17.39 11.40
C SER A 151 6.86 -16.71 11.23
N VAL A 152 7.40 -16.19 12.34
CA VAL A 152 8.80 -15.73 12.39
C VAL A 152 9.75 -16.88 12.04
N GLU A 153 9.42 -18.09 12.51
CA GLU A 153 10.17 -19.30 12.19
C GLU A 153 10.27 -19.54 10.68
N ASP A 154 9.13 -19.47 9.95
CA ASP A 154 9.09 -19.63 8.50
C ASP A 154 9.95 -18.58 7.76
N GLU A 155 9.91 -17.32 8.22
CA GLU A 155 10.70 -16.22 7.64
C GLU A 155 12.21 -16.41 7.91
N LEU A 156 12.58 -16.83 9.13
CA LEU A 156 13.97 -17.11 9.47
C LEU A 156 14.52 -18.29 8.66
N GLU A 157 13.77 -19.38 8.53
CA GLU A 157 14.16 -20.53 7.71
C GLU A 157 14.37 -20.10 6.25
N ASN A 158 13.48 -19.26 5.71
CA ASN A 158 13.64 -18.73 4.35
C ASN A 158 14.90 -17.86 4.21
N VAL A 159 15.20 -17.02 5.20
CA VAL A 159 16.41 -16.20 5.24
C VAL A 159 17.66 -17.07 5.33
N GLU A 160 17.66 -18.12 6.15
CA GLU A 160 18.78 -19.07 6.24
C GLU A 160 19.05 -19.78 4.91
N ASN A 161 18.00 -20.23 4.23
CA ASN A 161 18.14 -20.84 2.91
C ASN A 161 18.69 -19.85 1.88
N TYR A 162 18.17 -18.60 1.88
CA TYR A 162 18.72 -17.53 1.05
C TYR A 162 20.20 -17.26 1.36
N PHE A 163 20.57 -17.21 2.63
CA PHE A 163 21.95 -16.98 3.06
C PHE A 163 22.88 -18.10 2.61
N LYS A 164 22.50 -19.39 2.71
CA LYS A 164 23.27 -20.53 2.20
C LYS A 164 23.54 -20.40 0.70
N ILE A 165 22.56 -19.96 -0.08
CA ILE A 165 22.73 -19.71 -1.52
C ILE A 165 23.76 -18.62 -1.77
N GLN A 166 23.70 -17.51 -1.01
CA GLN A 166 24.68 -16.42 -1.13
C GLN A 166 26.07 -16.83 -0.64
N GLN A 167 26.17 -17.64 0.42
CA GLN A 167 27.42 -18.16 0.93
C GLN A 167 28.14 -19.03 -0.10
N TYR A 168 27.42 -19.84 -0.91
CA TYR A 168 28.00 -20.56 -2.03
C TYR A 168 28.65 -19.62 -3.07
N ARG A 169 28.06 -18.42 -3.29
CA ARG A 169 28.58 -17.40 -4.23
C ARG A 169 29.78 -16.65 -3.67
N PHE A 170 29.72 -16.23 -2.39
CA PHE A 170 30.67 -15.33 -1.76
C PHE A 170 31.74 -16.07 -0.91
N GLY A 171 31.56 -17.35 -0.66
CA GLY A 171 32.43 -18.16 0.21
C GLY A 171 32.33 -17.74 1.68
N ASP A 172 33.43 -17.98 2.41
CA ASP A 172 33.51 -17.72 3.85
C ASP A 172 33.55 -16.25 4.23
N LYS A 173 33.36 -15.34 3.25
CA LYS A 173 33.31 -13.89 3.49
C LYS A 173 32.03 -13.42 4.14
N LEU A 174 30.97 -14.21 4.09
CA LEU A 174 29.69 -13.88 4.69
C LEU A 174 29.43 -14.76 5.92
N ASP A 175 29.08 -14.12 7.04
CA ASP A 175 28.60 -14.78 8.24
C ASP A 175 27.22 -14.23 8.63
N MET A 176 26.37 -15.07 9.20
CA MET A 176 25.07 -14.66 9.71
C MET A 176 24.82 -15.27 11.09
N ARG A 177 24.37 -14.44 12.01
CA ARG A 177 24.09 -14.81 13.39
C ARG A 177 22.67 -14.43 13.77
N VAL A 178 21.95 -15.34 14.40
CA VAL A 178 20.59 -15.06 14.93
C VAL A 178 20.67 -15.11 16.45
N ASN A 179 20.36 -13.99 17.09
CA ASN A 179 20.35 -13.86 18.53
C ASN A 179 18.91 -13.95 19.04
N PHE A 180 18.67 -14.97 19.86
CA PHE A 180 17.38 -15.18 20.50
C PHE A 180 17.47 -14.80 21.98
N PRO A 181 16.41 -14.20 22.57
CA PRO A 181 16.28 -14.11 24.02
C PRO A 181 15.96 -15.49 24.64
N ASP A 182 16.04 -15.59 25.96
CA ASP A 182 15.84 -16.87 26.68
C ASP A 182 14.47 -17.51 26.39
N ASP A 183 13.41 -16.74 26.19
CA ASP A 183 12.04 -17.22 25.84
C ASP A 183 11.73 -17.01 24.35
N TYR A 184 12.50 -17.63 23.48
CA TYR A 184 12.36 -17.46 22.02
C TYR A 184 11.19 -18.25 21.41
N ALA A 185 10.69 -19.30 22.06
CA ALA A 185 9.66 -20.16 21.48
C ALA A 185 8.39 -19.39 21.11
N ARG A 186 7.99 -18.43 21.95
CA ARG A 186 6.85 -17.57 21.69
C ARG A 186 7.10 -16.60 20.55
N ILE A 187 8.33 -16.15 20.37
CA ILE A 187 8.73 -15.25 19.27
C ILE A 187 8.59 -15.95 17.94
N LEU A 188 9.03 -17.21 17.85
CA LEU A 188 8.96 -18.00 16.62
C LEU A 188 7.53 -18.23 16.11
N GLU A 189 6.56 -18.33 17.04
CA GLU A 189 5.13 -18.45 16.70
C GLU A 189 4.47 -17.14 16.24
N CYS A 190 5.09 -15.97 16.50
CA CYS A 190 4.55 -14.68 16.09
C CYS A 190 4.41 -14.58 14.59
N LYS A 191 3.40 -13.83 14.12
CA LYS A 191 3.07 -13.70 12.71
C LYS A 191 3.63 -12.42 12.10
N LEU A 192 4.24 -12.58 10.91
CA LEU A 192 4.76 -11.52 10.06
C LEU A 192 4.09 -11.57 8.69
N PRO A 193 4.01 -10.46 7.97
CA PRO A 193 3.71 -10.50 6.55
C PRO A 193 4.81 -11.29 5.82
N LYS A 194 4.43 -12.24 4.98
CA LYS A 194 5.37 -13.06 4.21
C LYS A 194 6.39 -12.20 3.44
N LEU A 195 7.65 -12.63 3.34
CA LEU A 195 8.74 -11.87 2.72
C LEU A 195 8.99 -10.50 3.39
N THR A 196 9.06 -10.49 4.72
CA THR A 196 9.38 -9.30 5.53
C THR A 196 10.88 -9.23 5.82
N LEU A 197 11.51 -10.34 6.24
CA LEU A 197 12.93 -10.38 6.62
C LEU A 197 13.85 -10.50 5.41
N GLN A 198 13.49 -11.30 4.43
CA GLN A 198 14.30 -11.55 3.25
C GLN A 198 14.77 -10.28 2.53
N PRO A 199 13.92 -9.30 2.16
CA PRO A 199 14.38 -8.09 1.46
C PRO A 199 15.37 -7.25 2.28
N VAL A 200 15.31 -7.33 3.61
CA VAL A 200 16.25 -6.63 4.49
C VAL A 200 17.62 -7.30 4.45
N VAL A 201 17.66 -8.62 4.55
CA VAL A 201 18.90 -9.39 4.44
C VAL A 201 19.53 -9.28 3.04
N GLU A 202 18.69 -9.28 1.99
CA GLU A 202 19.15 -8.99 0.62
C GLU A 202 19.87 -7.65 0.52
N ASN A 203 19.26 -6.59 1.07
CA ASN A 203 19.88 -5.27 1.06
C ASN A 203 21.19 -5.23 1.88
N ALA A 204 21.24 -5.90 3.03
CA ALA A 204 22.45 -6.01 3.83
C ALA A 204 23.59 -6.66 3.03
N ILE A 205 23.33 -7.76 2.32
CA ILE A 205 24.33 -8.44 1.50
C ILE A 205 24.78 -7.54 0.33
N PHE A 206 23.84 -7.08 -0.52
CA PHE A 206 24.20 -6.40 -1.76
C PHE A 206 24.69 -4.97 -1.56
N HIS A 207 24.13 -4.23 -0.62
CA HIS A 207 24.47 -2.83 -0.42
C HIS A 207 25.43 -2.61 0.76
N GLY A 208 25.40 -3.48 1.77
CA GLY A 208 26.27 -3.40 2.93
C GLY A 208 27.60 -4.12 2.73
N LEU A 209 27.53 -5.41 2.37
CA LEU A 209 28.67 -6.30 2.46
C LEU A 209 29.37 -6.59 1.13
N GLU A 210 28.69 -6.61 -0.01
CA GLU A 210 29.31 -6.92 -1.32
C GLU A 210 30.44 -5.94 -1.67
N ALA A 211 30.32 -4.67 -1.24
CA ALA A 211 31.35 -3.66 -1.44
C ALA A 211 32.56 -3.78 -0.47
N LYS A 212 32.46 -4.63 0.58
CA LYS A 212 33.49 -4.80 1.60
C LYS A 212 34.39 -5.99 1.22
N ALA A 213 35.66 -5.70 0.91
CA ALA A 213 36.62 -6.72 0.43
C ALA A 213 36.87 -7.85 1.45
N GLU A 214 36.81 -7.52 2.74
CA GLU A 214 37.06 -8.44 3.86
C GLU A 214 35.88 -9.33 4.23
N GLY A 215 34.71 -9.10 3.59
CA GLY A 215 33.46 -9.75 3.97
C GLY A 215 32.78 -9.05 5.15
N GLY A 216 31.75 -9.67 5.72
CA GLY A 216 31.05 -9.10 6.85
C GLY A 216 30.04 -10.02 7.49
N VAL A 217 29.42 -9.54 8.55
CA VAL A 217 28.52 -10.28 9.42
C VAL A 217 27.14 -9.61 9.42
N ILE A 218 26.12 -10.39 9.21
CA ILE A 218 24.72 -10.00 9.45
C ILE A 218 24.30 -10.56 10.80
N THR A 219 23.75 -9.72 11.66
CA THR A 219 23.21 -10.13 12.95
C THR A 219 21.72 -9.84 13.00
N ILE A 220 20.90 -10.86 13.20
CA ILE A 220 19.46 -10.74 13.39
C ILE A 220 19.18 -10.90 14.89
N SER A 221 18.61 -9.90 15.53
CA SER A 221 18.26 -9.91 16.94
C SER A 221 16.76 -9.72 17.11
N LEU A 222 16.13 -10.59 17.91
CA LEU A 222 14.70 -10.58 18.14
C LEU A 222 14.41 -10.23 19.60
N GLU A 223 13.50 -9.30 19.79
CA GLU A 223 13.07 -8.85 21.11
C GLU A 223 11.55 -8.76 21.18
N MET A 224 10.98 -9.17 22.29
CA MET A 224 9.54 -9.05 22.54
C MET A 224 9.28 -8.11 23.70
N THR A 225 8.46 -7.10 23.48
CA THR A 225 7.91 -6.24 24.53
C THR A 225 6.51 -6.72 24.93
N GLU A 226 5.81 -6.00 25.78
CA GLU A 226 4.41 -6.34 26.13
C GLU A 226 3.46 -6.28 24.91
N LYS A 227 3.73 -5.42 23.90
CA LYS A 227 2.82 -5.14 22.80
C LYS A 227 3.42 -5.32 21.41
N LYS A 228 4.75 -5.31 21.31
CA LYS A 228 5.45 -5.29 20.02
C LYS A 228 6.51 -6.38 19.98
N LEU A 229 6.64 -7.00 18.83
CA LEU A 229 7.81 -7.74 18.43
C LEU A 229 8.73 -6.78 17.67
N LEU A 230 9.98 -6.71 18.09
CA LEU A 230 11.05 -5.93 17.47
C LEU A 230 12.05 -6.90 16.86
N ILE A 231 12.39 -6.69 15.58
CA ILE A 231 13.39 -7.47 14.87
C ILE A 231 14.42 -6.48 14.33
N ASN A 232 15.65 -6.60 14.83
CA ASN A 232 16.77 -5.77 14.42
C ASN A 232 17.69 -6.61 13.53
N ILE A 233 17.94 -6.12 12.31
CA ILE A 233 18.88 -6.74 11.36
C ILE A 233 20.01 -5.75 11.15
N HIS A 234 21.18 -6.13 11.64
CA HIS A 234 22.39 -5.31 11.59
C HIS A 234 23.44 -5.95 10.66
N ASP A 235 23.98 -5.17 9.77
CA ASP A 235 25.19 -5.49 8.99
C ASP A 235 26.35 -4.60 9.40
N ASP A 236 27.56 -5.13 9.38
CA ASP A 236 28.80 -4.39 9.60
C ASP A 236 29.41 -3.85 8.30
N GLY A 237 28.56 -3.53 7.32
CA GLY A 237 28.90 -3.08 5.98
C GLY A 237 29.41 -1.65 5.89
N ILE A 238 29.39 -1.10 4.67
CA ILE A 238 29.88 0.25 4.38
C ILE A 238 28.99 1.37 4.96
N GLY A 239 27.78 1.06 5.41
CA GLY A 239 26.81 2.03 5.90
C GLY A 239 26.24 2.94 4.81
N ILE A 240 25.45 3.92 5.23
CA ILE A 240 24.70 4.85 4.35
C ILE A 240 25.02 6.27 4.78
N ASP A 241 25.22 7.16 3.82
CA ASP A 241 25.42 8.58 4.08
C ASP A 241 24.16 9.22 4.68
N GLU A 242 24.32 10.21 5.53
CA GLU A 242 23.24 10.86 6.28
C GLU A 242 22.14 11.42 5.37
N GLU A 243 22.52 12.07 4.25
CA GLU A 243 21.54 12.62 3.30
C GLU A 243 20.68 11.53 2.64
N GLU A 244 21.28 10.40 2.29
CA GLU A 244 20.57 9.28 1.68
C GLU A 244 19.72 8.55 2.73
N LEU A 245 20.22 8.38 3.95
CA LEU A 245 19.50 7.78 5.07
C LEU A 245 18.22 8.56 5.38
N ILE A 246 18.28 9.89 5.43
CA ILE A 246 17.09 10.73 5.63
C ILE A 246 16.05 10.49 4.52
N LYS A 247 16.50 10.47 3.26
CA LYS A 247 15.61 10.23 2.10
C LYS A 247 14.97 8.84 2.15
N ILE A 248 15.73 7.83 2.56
CA ILE A 248 15.20 6.45 2.69
C ILE A 248 14.15 6.41 3.79
N ASN A 249 14.45 6.91 5.00
CA ASN A 249 13.49 6.91 6.12
C ASN A 249 12.21 7.70 5.79
N GLN A 250 12.31 8.85 5.12
CA GLN A 250 11.14 9.59 4.64
C GLN A 250 10.26 8.77 3.69
N ARG A 251 10.87 7.92 2.83
CA ARG A 251 10.10 7.02 1.95
C ARG A 251 9.42 5.88 2.72
N LEU A 252 10.03 5.40 3.80
CA LEU A 252 9.45 4.37 4.68
C LEU A 252 8.25 4.88 5.48
N GLU A 253 8.15 6.18 5.72
CA GLU A 253 7.04 6.80 6.43
C GLU A 253 5.78 6.98 5.56
N ILE A 254 5.91 7.01 4.23
CA ILE A 254 4.80 7.29 3.31
C ILE A 254 3.85 6.07 3.24
N THR A 255 2.66 6.22 3.81
CA THR A 255 1.61 5.20 3.79
C THR A 255 0.71 5.31 2.56
N SER A 256 0.51 6.51 1.99
CA SER A 256 -0.49 6.80 0.95
C SER A 256 0.13 7.40 -0.32
N GLY A 257 -0.27 6.89 -1.49
CA GLY A 257 0.02 7.45 -2.80
C GLY A 257 0.68 6.44 -3.76
N PRO A 258 0.41 6.56 -5.09
CA PRO A 258 1.11 5.75 -6.09
C PRO A 258 2.58 6.13 -6.12
N LEU A 259 3.46 5.14 -6.07
CA LEU A 259 4.88 5.35 -6.37
C LEU A 259 4.97 5.77 -7.84
N THR A 260 5.28 7.03 -8.11
CA THR A 260 5.47 7.55 -9.47
C THR A 260 6.58 6.76 -10.18
N GLU A 261 6.48 6.59 -11.50
CA GLU A 261 7.45 5.81 -12.29
C GLU A 261 8.89 6.33 -12.15
N GLU A 262 9.08 7.64 -11.94
CA GLU A 262 10.39 8.23 -11.67
C GLU A 262 11.00 7.75 -10.33
N LYS A 263 10.17 7.47 -9.32
CA LYS A 263 10.60 6.89 -8.04
C LYS A 263 10.94 5.40 -8.13
N ARG A 264 10.36 4.68 -9.11
CA ARG A 264 10.68 3.27 -9.40
C ARG A 264 12.07 3.07 -10.01
N LYS A 265 12.55 4.02 -10.81
CA LYS A 265 13.83 3.91 -11.56
C LYS A 265 15.09 4.15 -10.72
N ARG A 266 14.98 4.65 -9.47
CA ARG A 266 16.13 5.05 -8.64
C ARG A 266 16.55 4.06 -7.54
N GLY A 267 16.22 2.78 -7.65
CA GLY A 267 16.67 1.73 -6.71
C GLY A 267 16.00 1.81 -5.31
N GLY A 268 15.85 0.67 -4.64
CA GLY A 268 15.38 0.61 -3.26
C GLY A 268 13.85 0.59 -3.07
N ILE A 269 13.12 -0.18 -3.89
CA ILE A 269 11.65 -0.33 -3.80
C ILE A 269 11.25 -1.36 -2.72
N ALA A 270 12.14 -2.29 -2.38
CA ALA A 270 11.80 -3.44 -1.55
C ALA A 270 11.41 -3.04 -0.12
N LEU A 271 12.25 -2.31 0.60
CA LEU A 271 11.98 -1.91 1.98
C LEU A 271 10.76 -0.98 2.14
N PRO A 272 10.55 0.04 1.29
CA PRO A 272 9.30 0.82 1.31
C PRO A 272 8.04 -0.02 1.10
N ASN A 273 8.09 -1.04 0.25
CA ASN A 273 6.96 -1.94 0.04
C ASN A 273 6.69 -2.80 1.29
N VAL A 274 7.72 -3.31 1.94
CA VAL A 274 7.59 -4.06 3.20
C VAL A 274 7.03 -3.16 4.30
N SER A 275 7.58 -1.95 4.50
CA SER A 275 7.10 -0.99 5.50
C SER A 275 5.62 -0.64 5.26
N ARG A 276 5.26 -0.32 4.02
CA ARG A 276 3.88 -0.02 3.66
C ARG A 276 2.93 -1.19 3.94
N ARG A 277 3.35 -2.42 3.62
CA ARG A 277 2.54 -3.62 3.89
C ARG A 277 2.32 -3.84 5.38
N ILE A 278 3.36 -3.65 6.21
CA ILE A 278 3.24 -3.72 7.66
C ILE A 278 2.23 -2.67 8.18
N LYS A 279 2.36 -1.41 7.73
CA LYS A 279 1.45 -0.33 8.13
C LYS A 279 0.01 -0.57 7.70
N LEU A 280 -0.21 -1.07 6.48
CA LEU A 280 -1.56 -1.39 5.99
C LEU A 280 -2.23 -2.53 6.76
N LEU A 281 -1.47 -3.50 7.24
CA LEU A 281 -2.00 -4.65 7.97
C LEU A 281 -2.17 -4.37 9.47
N PHE A 282 -1.30 -3.55 10.07
CA PHE A 282 -1.20 -3.43 11.52
C PHE A 282 -1.38 -2.01 12.06
N GLY A 283 -1.32 -0.99 11.21
CA GLY A 283 -1.42 0.42 11.61
C GLY A 283 -0.09 1.18 11.48
N ASP A 284 -0.18 2.51 11.50
CA ASP A 284 0.95 3.43 11.24
C ASP A 284 2.01 3.42 12.35
N GLU A 285 1.69 2.90 13.54
CA GLU A 285 2.63 2.75 14.67
C GLU A 285 3.62 1.60 14.50
N TYR A 286 3.46 0.79 13.45
CA TYR A 286 4.34 -0.31 13.06
C TYR A 286 5.05 0.01 11.75
N GLY A 287 6.10 -0.73 11.40
CA GLY A 287 6.81 -0.54 10.15
C GLY A 287 8.31 -0.77 10.28
N ILE A 288 9.07 -0.12 9.40
CA ILE A 288 10.53 -0.23 9.32
C ILE A 288 11.15 1.13 9.57
N HIS A 289 12.26 1.13 10.32
CA HIS A 289 13.16 2.28 10.48
C HIS A 289 14.61 1.85 10.30
N ILE A 290 15.43 2.70 9.66
CA ILE A 290 16.83 2.40 9.35
C ILE A 290 17.72 3.37 10.10
N TYR A 291 18.74 2.82 10.77
CA TYR A 291 19.85 3.53 11.38
C TYR A 291 21.14 3.13 10.66
N SER A 292 21.99 4.06 10.35
CA SER A 292 23.25 3.76 9.69
C SER A 292 24.31 4.81 9.99
N ILE A 293 25.55 4.36 10.02
CA ILE A 293 26.73 5.24 10.13
C ILE A 293 27.70 4.79 9.05
N PRO A 294 28.20 5.72 8.21
CA PRO A 294 29.19 5.43 7.19
C PRO A 294 30.40 4.66 7.74
N ASN A 295 30.77 3.57 7.09
CA ASN A 295 31.85 2.64 7.44
C ASN A 295 31.68 1.87 8.77
N LEU A 296 30.52 1.93 9.40
CA LEU A 296 30.23 1.16 10.61
C LEU A 296 29.09 0.16 10.41
N GLY A 297 28.31 0.33 9.34
CA GLY A 297 27.21 -0.57 8.98
C GLY A 297 25.83 0.04 9.07
N THR A 298 24.82 -0.82 8.92
CA THR A 298 23.42 -0.43 8.90
C THR A 298 22.61 -1.34 9.83
N GLU A 299 21.68 -0.75 10.59
CA GLU A 299 20.68 -1.46 11.38
C GLU A 299 19.29 -1.14 10.85
N VAL A 300 18.56 -2.16 10.46
CA VAL A 300 17.15 -2.08 10.05
C VAL A 300 16.30 -2.63 11.19
N ARG A 301 15.47 -1.78 11.76
CA ARG A 301 14.54 -2.12 12.83
C ARG A 301 13.14 -2.30 12.28
N ILE A 302 12.56 -3.48 12.47
CA ILE A 302 11.19 -3.83 12.13
C ILE A 302 10.39 -3.89 13.41
N SER A 303 9.22 -3.24 13.44
CA SER A 303 8.27 -3.34 14.54
C SER A 303 6.93 -3.85 14.03
N VAL A 304 6.39 -4.88 14.70
CA VAL A 304 5.07 -5.47 14.41
C VAL A 304 4.32 -5.79 15.71
N PRO A 305 2.99 -5.92 15.70
CA PRO A 305 2.25 -6.39 16.88
C PRO A 305 2.56 -7.86 17.17
N ILE A 306 2.37 -8.26 18.42
CA ILE A 306 2.43 -9.66 18.81
C ILE A 306 1.12 -10.32 18.40
N ILE A 307 1.14 -11.15 17.35
CA ILE A 307 0.02 -11.95 16.89
C ILE A 307 0.45 -13.40 16.87
N THR A 308 -0.23 -14.24 17.64
CA THR A 308 0.02 -15.69 17.67
C THR A 308 -1.20 -16.45 17.17
N ASN A 309 -1.04 -17.72 16.80
CA ASN A 309 -2.15 -18.57 16.34
C ASN A 309 -3.28 -18.72 17.38
N ARG A 310 -3.03 -18.47 18.66
CA ARG A 310 -4.03 -18.51 19.75
C ARG A 310 -4.95 -17.30 19.73
N GLU A 311 -4.47 -16.15 19.28
CA GLU A 311 -5.22 -14.89 19.28
C GLU A 311 -6.10 -14.75 18.02
N GLN A 312 -5.73 -15.37 16.90
CA GLN A 312 -6.55 -15.42 15.70
C GLN A 312 -7.83 -16.28 15.84
N ARG A 313 -7.89 -17.20 16.78
CA ARG A 313 -9.10 -18.02 17.05
C ARG A 313 -10.15 -17.32 17.89
N ASN A 314 -9.84 -16.16 18.46
CA ASN A 314 -10.70 -15.39 19.35
C ASN A 314 -11.23 -14.08 18.73
N GLN A 315 -10.93 -13.80 17.47
CA GLN A 315 -11.50 -12.73 16.67
C GLN A 315 -12.39 -13.30 15.54
#